data_1db7fea521282eed7aaf00fd2f9cfeaa
#
_entry.id   1db7fea521282eed7aaf00fd2f9cfeaa
#
_cell.length_a   1.000
_cell.length_b   1.000
_cell.length_c   1.000
_cell.angle_alpha   90.00
_cell.angle_beta   90.00
_cell.angle_gamma   90.00
#
_symmetry.space_group_name_H-M   'P 1'
#
loop_
_entity.id
_entity.type
_entity.pdbx_description
1 polymer ?
#
loop_
_entity_poly.entity_id
_entity_poly.type
_entity_poly.pdbx_seq_one_letter_code
_entity_poly.pdbx_strand_id
1 'polypeptide(L)'
;MHNTRPSVIATTADHLNRLVFNALQEDGPNCDLNWIDVSRIQDFERLFERTAFNGDISTWSTSQGLNFDSMFAQSLFTGDISNWDVGMALTMTGMFQDSPFNADISRWNVAKVQ
;
A
#
# COMPACT_ATOMS: atom_id res chain seq x y z
N MET A 1 12.21 10.77 -19.81
CA MET A 1 10.78 10.61 -20.03
C MET A 1 10.14 9.80 -18.93
N HIS A 2 9.06 10.26 -18.44
CA HIS A 2 8.36 9.48 -17.44
C HIS A 2 7.12 8.84 -18.03
N ASN A 3 6.79 7.69 -17.49
CA ASN A 3 5.58 7.00 -17.87
C ASN A 3 4.41 7.61 -17.14
N THR A 4 3.49 8.18 -17.92
CA THR A 4 2.23 8.61 -17.36
C THR A 4 1.22 7.53 -17.66
N ARG A 5 0.70 6.90 -16.64
CA ARG A 5 -0.33 5.89 -16.79
C ARG A 5 -1.70 6.53 -16.56
N PRO A 6 -2.70 6.16 -17.35
CA PRO A 6 -4.07 6.60 -17.04
C PRO A 6 -4.49 5.98 -15.71
N SER A 7 -5.35 6.68 -14.97
CA SER A 7 -5.88 6.13 -13.73
C SER A 7 -6.64 4.84 -13.97
N VAL A 8 -6.42 3.87 -13.10
CA VAL A 8 -7.12 2.58 -13.14
C VAL A 8 -7.76 2.36 -11.77
N ILE A 9 -9.04 2.01 -11.77
CA ILE A 9 -9.75 1.69 -10.52
C ILE A 9 -9.54 0.20 -10.23
N ALA A 10 -8.91 -0.09 -9.10
CA ALA A 10 -8.80 -1.46 -8.62
C ALA A 10 -10.15 -1.85 -7.99
N THR A 11 -10.77 -2.91 -8.48
CA THR A 11 -12.11 -3.29 -8.06
C THR A 11 -12.12 -4.37 -7.00
N THR A 12 -11.09 -5.20 -6.94
CA THR A 12 -10.95 -6.28 -5.95
C THR A 12 -9.51 -6.36 -5.50
N ALA A 13 -9.27 -7.08 -4.40
CA ALA A 13 -7.92 -7.33 -3.91
C ALA A 13 -7.08 -8.06 -4.97
N ASP A 14 -7.65 -9.05 -5.66
CA ASP A 14 -6.94 -9.76 -6.72
C ASP A 14 -6.56 -8.83 -7.87
N HIS A 15 -7.47 -7.95 -8.26
CA HIS A 15 -7.20 -6.97 -9.32
C HIS A 15 -6.05 -6.06 -8.91
N LEU A 16 -6.08 -5.56 -7.67
CA LEU A 16 -5.01 -4.72 -7.15
C LEU A 16 -3.68 -5.47 -7.14
N ASN A 17 -3.68 -6.70 -6.66
CA ASN A 17 -2.45 -7.51 -6.64
C ASN A 17 -1.84 -7.66 -8.02
N ARG A 18 -2.67 -7.90 -9.04
CA ARG A 18 -2.18 -8.03 -10.43
C ARG A 18 -1.62 -6.71 -10.96
N LEU A 19 -2.31 -5.59 -10.68
CA LEU A 19 -1.85 -4.28 -11.13
C LEU A 19 -0.49 -3.95 -10.52
N VAL A 20 -0.32 -4.21 -9.23
CA VAL A 20 0.93 -3.97 -8.52
C VAL A 20 2.03 -4.88 -9.06
N PHE A 21 1.75 -6.19 -9.18
CA PHE A 21 2.74 -7.14 -9.67
C PHE A 21 3.26 -6.72 -11.05
N ASN A 22 2.34 -6.42 -11.96
CA ASN A 22 2.73 -6.03 -13.31
C ASN A 22 3.53 -4.74 -13.33
N ALA A 23 3.14 -3.75 -12.53
CA ALA A 23 3.86 -2.48 -12.47
C ALA A 23 5.28 -2.66 -11.94
N LEU A 24 5.47 -3.50 -10.93
CA LEU A 24 6.80 -3.77 -10.40
C LEU A 24 7.68 -4.46 -11.44
N GLN A 25 7.10 -5.34 -12.26
CA GLN A 25 7.83 -6.01 -13.33
C GLN A 25 8.22 -5.04 -14.45
N GLU A 26 7.31 -4.13 -14.81
CA GLU A 26 7.51 -3.24 -15.96
C GLU A 26 8.30 -1.99 -15.62
N ASP A 27 8.03 -1.40 -14.45
CA ASP A 27 8.56 -0.08 -14.10
C ASP A 27 9.59 -0.14 -12.96
N GLY A 28 9.79 -1.31 -12.37
CA GLY A 28 10.78 -1.50 -11.32
C GLY A 28 10.27 -1.19 -9.91
N PRO A 29 11.11 -1.47 -8.90
CA PRO A 29 10.68 -1.41 -7.50
C PRO A 29 10.43 0.00 -6.95
N ASN A 30 10.94 1.03 -7.62
CA ASN A 30 10.78 2.41 -7.15
C ASN A 30 9.68 3.15 -7.91
N CYS A 31 8.76 2.44 -8.53
CA CYS A 31 7.76 3.04 -9.39
C CYS A 31 6.70 3.82 -8.62
N ASP A 32 6.06 4.74 -9.33
CA ASP A 32 4.92 5.50 -8.81
C ASP A 32 3.65 4.71 -9.09
N LEU A 33 2.91 4.36 -8.04
CA LEU A 33 1.67 3.62 -8.15
C LEU A 33 0.44 4.47 -7.83
N ASN A 34 0.61 5.79 -7.71
CA ASN A 34 -0.52 6.68 -7.40
C ASN A 34 -1.58 6.74 -8.51
N TRP A 35 -1.28 6.19 -9.69
CA TRP A 35 -2.25 6.06 -10.76
C TRP A 35 -3.30 4.98 -10.50
N ILE A 36 -3.08 4.10 -9.51
CA ILE A 36 -4.07 3.09 -9.13
C ILE A 36 -5.02 3.70 -8.11
N ASP A 37 -6.31 3.69 -8.42
CA ASP A 37 -7.33 4.12 -7.47
C ASP A 37 -7.69 2.93 -6.58
N VAL A 38 -7.29 2.99 -5.32
CA VAL A 38 -7.52 1.90 -4.35
C VAL A 38 -8.66 2.21 -3.38
N SER A 39 -9.45 3.25 -3.68
CA SER A 39 -10.46 3.74 -2.75
C SER A 39 -11.57 2.74 -2.44
N ARG A 40 -11.72 1.71 -3.26
CA ARG A 40 -12.74 0.66 -3.07
C ARG A 40 -12.20 -0.58 -2.38
N ILE A 41 -10.91 -0.61 -2.08
CA ILE A 41 -10.26 -1.82 -1.58
C ILE A 41 -10.40 -1.89 -0.06
N GLN A 42 -10.84 -3.04 0.43
CA GLN A 42 -10.96 -3.33 1.85
C GLN A 42 -9.83 -4.24 2.35
N ASP A 43 -9.24 -5.04 1.47
CA ASP A 43 -8.23 -6.01 1.84
C ASP A 43 -6.90 -5.65 1.19
N PHE A 44 -5.95 -5.20 2.01
CA PHE A 44 -4.59 -4.86 1.60
C PHE A 44 -3.58 -5.87 2.14
N GLU A 45 -4.05 -7.04 2.60
CA GLU A 45 -3.19 -8.03 3.21
C GLU A 45 -2.08 -8.45 2.25
N ARG A 46 -0.84 -8.36 2.73
CA ARG A 46 0.36 -8.87 2.05
C ARG A 46 0.64 -8.25 0.68
N LEU A 47 0.06 -7.10 0.39
CA LEU A 47 0.16 -6.51 -0.96
C LEU A 47 1.60 -6.34 -1.44
N PHE A 48 2.49 -5.88 -0.57
CA PHE A 48 3.90 -5.68 -0.89
C PHE A 48 4.82 -6.62 -0.12
N GLU A 49 4.26 -7.65 0.51
CA GLU A 49 5.06 -8.59 1.30
C GLU A 49 6.15 -9.22 0.46
N ARG A 50 7.37 -9.22 0.99
CA ARG A 50 8.54 -9.84 0.36
C ARG A 50 8.87 -9.26 -1.01
N THR A 51 8.57 -7.99 -1.23
CA THR A 51 8.93 -7.31 -2.47
C THR A 51 10.03 -6.29 -2.21
N ALA A 52 10.68 -5.86 -3.28
CA ALA A 52 11.65 -4.76 -3.21
C ALA A 52 10.97 -3.40 -3.38
N PHE A 53 9.64 -3.34 -3.32
CA PHE A 53 8.93 -2.09 -3.57
C PHE A 53 9.37 -0.99 -2.61
N ASN A 54 9.74 0.14 -3.16
CA ASN A 54 10.03 1.37 -2.41
C ASN A 54 9.65 2.59 -3.25
N GLY A 55 8.48 2.53 -3.88
CA GLY A 55 7.98 3.61 -4.73
C GLY A 55 7.02 4.52 -4.00
N ASP A 56 6.15 5.19 -4.76
CA ASP A 56 5.27 6.23 -4.25
C ASP A 56 3.82 5.78 -4.26
N ILE A 57 3.23 5.70 -3.07
CA ILE A 57 1.81 5.42 -2.85
C ILE A 57 1.21 6.44 -1.89
N SER A 58 1.80 7.63 -1.83
CA SER A 58 1.45 8.64 -0.83
C SER A 58 0.04 9.19 -1.01
N THR A 59 -0.52 9.13 -2.22
CA THR A 59 -1.87 9.65 -2.48
C THR A 59 -2.96 8.59 -2.46
N TRP A 60 -2.61 7.33 -2.15
CA TRP A 60 -3.62 6.29 -2.07
C TRP A 60 -4.66 6.62 -1.01
N SER A 61 -5.95 6.49 -1.37
CA SER A 61 -7.05 6.59 -0.40
C SER A 61 -7.32 5.21 0.17
N THR A 62 -6.92 4.98 1.41
CA THR A 62 -7.06 3.69 2.08
C THR A 62 -8.23 3.69 3.07
N SER A 63 -9.14 4.65 2.93
CA SER A 63 -10.19 4.90 3.92
C SER A 63 -11.16 3.74 4.12
N GLN A 64 -11.30 2.85 3.14
CA GLN A 64 -12.16 1.66 3.27
C GLN A 64 -11.38 0.41 3.67
N GLY A 65 -10.08 0.53 3.89
CA GLY A 65 -9.23 -0.60 4.22
C GLY A 65 -9.54 -1.16 5.61
N LEU A 66 -9.76 -2.47 5.67
CA LEU A 66 -10.05 -3.18 6.91
C LEU A 66 -8.88 -4.06 7.35
N ASN A 67 -8.17 -4.65 6.40
CA ASN A 67 -7.09 -5.60 6.68
C ASN A 67 -5.78 -5.12 6.05
N PHE A 68 -4.81 -4.79 6.90
CA PHE A 68 -3.47 -4.37 6.50
C PHE A 68 -2.40 -5.33 6.98
N ASP A 69 -2.78 -6.57 7.33
CA ASP A 69 -1.83 -7.55 7.87
C ASP A 69 -0.70 -7.79 6.88
N SER A 70 0.53 -7.73 7.37
CA SER A 70 1.73 -8.05 6.61
C SER A 70 1.90 -7.26 5.30
N MET A 71 1.23 -6.11 5.17
CA MET A 71 1.20 -5.38 3.91
C MET A 71 2.59 -5.06 3.38
N PHE A 72 3.51 -4.68 4.26
CA PHE A 72 4.89 -4.33 3.91
C PHE A 72 5.91 -5.24 4.57
N ALA A 73 5.48 -6.40 5.08
CA ALA A 73 6.39 -7.31 5.77
C ALA A 73 7.51 -7.77 4.83
N GLN A 74 8.75 -7.70 5.32
CA GLN A 74 9.92 -8.11 4.55
C GLN A 74 10.06 -7.38 3.21
N SER A 75 9.54 -6.14 3.14
CA SER A 75 9.71 -5.28 1.97
C SER A 75 10.82 -4.26 2.23
N LEU A 76 11.11 -3.45 1.22
CA LEU A 76 12.10 -2.37 1.35
C LEU A 76 11.44 -0.99 1.43
N PHE A 77 10.14 -0.94 1.67
CA PHE A 77 9.39 0.31 1.65
C PHE A 77 9.80 1.26 2.78
N THR A 78 10.10 2.49 2.44
CA THR A 78 10.44 3.55 3.40
C THR A 78 9.69 4.85 3.12
N GLY A 79 8.67 4.82 2.26
CA GLY A 79 8.00 6.03 1.76
C GLY A 79 7.07 6.69 2.76
N ASP A 80 6.44 7.76 2.30
CA ASP A 80 5.55 8.59 3.12
C ASP A 80 4.10 8.12 2.97
N ILE A 81 3.55 7.60 4.05
CA ILE A 81 2.14 7.21 4.13
C ILE A 81 1.46 7.90 5.32
N SER A 82 2.01 9.04 5.74
CA SER A 82 1.51 9.77 6.90
C SER A 82 0.09 10.30 6.71
N ASN A 83 -0.33 10.54 5.46
CA ASN A 83 -1.64 11.07 5.15
C ASN A 83 -2.71 10.00 4.89
N TRP A 84 -2.32 8.72 4.99
CA TRP A 84 -3.31 7.65 4.82
C TRP A 84 -4.37 7.71 5.92
N ASP A 85 -5.62 7.53 5.52
CA ASP A 85 -6.72 7.35 6.46
C ASP A 85 -6.88 5.85 6.70
N VAL A 86 -6.51 5.39 7.88
CA VAL A 86 -6.64 3.98 8.26
C VAL A 86 -7.66 3.80 9.38
N GLY A 87 -8.59 4.77 9.49
CA GLY A 87 -9.55 4.81 10.59
C GLY A 87 -10.51 3.63 10.66
N MET A 88 -10.70 2.90 9.55
CA MET A 88 -11.55 1.71 9.54
C MET A 88 -10.78 0.41 9.70
N ALA A 89 -9.45 0.47 9.80
CA ALA A 89 -8.64 -0.72 9.89
C ALA A 89 -8.97 -1.54 11.13
N LEU A 90 -9.18 -2.83 10.95
CA LEU A 90 -9.46 -3.77 12.03
C LEU A 90 -8.22 -4.55 12.45
N THR A 91 -7.29 -4.77 11.53
CA THR A 91 -6.10 -5.56 11.80
C THR A 91 -4.90 -5.04 11.01
N MET A 92 -3.75 -5.01 11.68
CA MET A 92 -2.47 -4.56 11.11
C MET A 92 -1.33 -5.46 11.59
N THR A 93 -1.61 -6.72 11.86
CA THR A 93 -0.61 -7.66 12.40
C THR A 93 0.56 -7.78 11.45
N GLY A 94 1.76 -7.53 11.97
CA GLY A 94 2.99 -7.68 11.19
C GLY A 94 3.13 -6.78 9.98
N MET A 95 2.39 -5.67 9.94
CA MET A 95 2.33 -4.80 8.76
C MET A 95 3.72 -4.38 8.26
N PHE A 96 4.64 -4.11 9.16
CA PHE A 96 6.01 -3.68 8.82
C PHE A 96 7.07 -4.65 9.33
N GLN A 97 6.70 -5.89 9.60
CA GLN A 97 7.62 -6.87 10.18
C GLN A 97 8.82 -7.06 9.26
N ASP A 98 10.02 -7.01 9.86
CA ASP A 98 11.28 -7.19 9.14
C ASP A 98 11.45 -6.23 7.96
N SER A 99 10.91 -5.03 8.06
CA SER A 99 11.06 -3.99 7.04
C SER A 99 11.84 -2.80 7.62
N PRO A 100 12.47 -1.98 6.76
CA PRO A 100 13.21 -0.79 7.22
C PRO A 100 12.32 0.42 7.47
N PHE A 101 10.99 0.27 7.37
CA PHE A 101 10.06 1.38 7.50
C PHE A 101 10.24 2.08 8.85
N ASN A 102 10.41 3.39 8.82
CA ASN A 102 10.59 4.19 10.03
C ASN A 102 10.06 5.62 9.81
N ALA A 103 9.06 5.77 8.96
CA ALA A 103 8.47 7.09 8.69
C ALA A 103 7.42 7.42 9.74
N ASP A 104 6.97 8.68 9.74
CA ASP A 104 6.03 9.20 10.72
C ASP A 104 4.60 8.78 10.39
N ILE A 105 3.99 7.98 11.27
CA ILE A 105 2.58 7.60 11.19
C ILE A 105 1.83 8.01 12.45
N SER A 106 2.33 9.03 13.15
CA SER A 106 1.76 9.47 14.42
C SER A 106 0.33 10.00 14.30
N ARG A 107 -0.08 10.42 13.10
CA ARG A 107 -1.44 10.92 12.86
C ARG A 107 -2.46 9.83 12.53
N TRP A 108 -2.02 8.59 12.40
CA TRP A 108 -2.94 7.50 12.11
C TRP A 108 -3.89 7.26 13.26
N ASN A 109 -5.19 7.15 12.94
CA ASN A 109 -6.20 6.72 13.91
C ASN A 109 -6.32 5.22 13.85
N VAL A 110 -5.84 4.53 14.90
CA VAL A 110 -5.86 3.07 14.95
C VAL A 110 -6.81 2.56 16.04
N ALA A 111 -7.82 3.37 16.39
CA ALA A 111 -8.71 3.06 17.50
C ALA A 111 -9.47 1.74 17.32
N LYS A 112 -9.70 1.32 16.07
CA LYS A 112 -10.46 0.10 15.79
C LYS A 112 -9.57 -1.13 15.60
N VAL A 113 -8.24 -0.97 15.62
CA VAL A 113 -7.34 -2.09 15.41
C VAL A 113 -7.36 -3.00 16.63
N GLN A 114 -7.52 -4.30 16.36
CA GLN A 114 -7.58 -5.33 17.40
C GLN A 114 -6.19 -5.78 17.81
#